data_27368f713a26669809d0aac08929e817
#
_entry.id   27368f713a26669809d0aac08929e817
#
_cell.length_a   1.000
_cell.length_b   1.000
_cell.length_c   1.000
_cell.angle_alpha   90.00
_cell.angle_beta   90.00
_cell.angle_gamma   90.00
#
_symmetry.space_group_name_H-M   'P 1'
#
loop_
_entity.id
_entity.type
_entity.pdbx_description
1 polymer ?
#
loop_
_entity_poly.entity_id
_entity_poly.type
_entity_poly.pdbx_seq_one_letter_code
_entity_poly.pdbx_strand_id
1 'polypeptide(L)'
;PTDVAGVFSYYVVISFSGNGGCSDITSDTVDITVVAPIETTNTPSVQDICVGGTPEELIVTNTTGAGNISYQWFSNTTNNNTAGTLIPGAVNANYTPPGPFDTVGSFYYYVVISDDAAGCFDVPSDVYIINVVADPTVTIDPIGPLTYCQNATPDTLTATPNGGVGTTYGYQWYSNTTNSNVGGTLLTGETNSTFTPATLVVETTYYFVEITQTASGCSNRSIPVAVTITLGPSITTQPVPDAVCINGTTPDLSVAYINGTGTPSYEWFLTPDTVNPVGTDPTYPPPTDVAGVFSYYVVISFSG
;
A
#
# COMPACT_ATOMS: atom_id res chain seq x y z
N PRO A 1 -32.23 31.10 39.33
CA PRO A 1 -31.02 30.36 39.05
C PRO A 1 -31.02 30.00 37.56
N THR A 2 -29.89 30.27 36.86
CA THR A 2 -29.74 30.02 35.41
C THR A 2 -28.69 28.97 35.14
N ASP A 3 -28.27 28.24 36.17
CA ASP A 3 -27.24 27.21 36.16
C ASP A 3 -27.78 25.78 35.98
N VAL A 4 -29.11 25.63 35.92
CA VAL A 4 -29.82 24.36 35.71
C VAL A 4 -30.84 24.54 34.60
N ALA A 5 -30.84 23.67 33.60
CA ALA A 5 -31.84 23.64 32.55
C ALA A 5 -33.21 23.19 33.13
N GLY A 6 -34.29 23.83 32.70
CA GLY A 6 -35.64 23.51 33.13
C GLY A 6 -36.63 24.69 32.95
N VAL A 7 -37.88 24.47 33.29
CA VAL A 7 -38.91 25.50 33.33
C VAL A 7 -39.12 25.91 34.78
N PHE A 8 -38.96 27.18 35.06
CA PHE A 8 -39.12 27.77 36.38
C PHE A 8 -40.27 28.76 36.38
N SER A 9 -41.30 28.45 37.15
CA SER A 9 -42.51 29.30 37.29
C SER A 9 -42.38 30.20 38.51
N TYR A 10 -42.58 31.48 38.31
CA TYR A 10 -42.50 32.49 39.36
C TYR A 10 -43.84 33.25 39.47
N TYR A 11 -44.18 33.61 40.67
CA TYR A 11 -45.27 34.55 40.98
C TYR A 11 -44.89 35.43 42.19
N VAL A 12 -45.52 36.55 42.33
CA VAL A 12 -45.28 37.41 43.47
C VAL A 12 -46.58 37.48 44.32
N VAL A 13 -46.38 37.40 45.61
CA VAL A 13 -47.43 37.63 46.60
C VAL A 13 -47.13 38.98 47.26
N ILE A 14 -48.12 39.92 47.25
CA ILE A 14 -48.03 41.20 47.90
C ILE A 14 -48.90 41.13 49.15
N SER A 15 -48.23 41.18 50.29
CA SER A 15 -48.89 41.14 51.60
C SER A 15 -48.90 42.53 52.21
N PHE A 16 -50.07 42.89 52.83
CA PHE A 16 -50.29 44.20 53.48
C PHE A 16 -50.14 44.04 54.99
N SER A 17 -49.14 44.74 55.57
CA SER A 17 -48.95 44.78 57.00
C SER A 17 -49.57 46.05 57.56
N GLY A 18 -50.68 45.90 58.29
CA GLY A 18 -51.39 47.03 58.93
C GLY A 18 -52.79 46.65 59.36
N ASN A 19 -53.47 47.51 60.19
CA ASN A 19 -54.76 47.20 60.78
C ASN A 19 -55.95 47.37 59.80
N GLY A 20 -55.73 47.38 58.46
CA GLY A 20 -56.76 47.65 57.47
C GLY A 20 -57.51 46.44 56.91
N GLY A 21 -57.19 45.21 57.30
CA GLY A 21 -57.90 43.99 56.88
C GLY A 21 -57.86 43.65 55.39
N CYS A 22 -56.85 44.18 54.65
CA CYS A 22 -56.66 43.87 53.25
C CYS A 22 -56.08 42.47 53.15
N SER A 23 -56.62 41.68 52.21
CA SER A 23 -56.07 40.33 51.86
C SER A 23 -54.87 40.46 50.95
N ASP A 24 -53.94 39.51 51.05
CA ASP A 24 -52.82 39.35 50.10
C ASP A 24 -53.34 39.20 48.67
N ILE A 25 -52.62 39.76 47.74
CA ILE A 25 -52.87 39.54 46.31
C ILE A 25 -51.69 38.81 45.67
N THR A 26 -52.05 37.90 44.79
CA THR A 26 -51.05 37.08 44.08
C THR A 26 -51.12 37.42 42.59
N SER A 27 -49.95 37.59 41.95
CA SER A 27 -49.89 37.76 40.52
C SER A 27 -50.15 36.42 39.76
N ASP A 28 -50.40 36.52 38.48
CA ASP A 28 -50.30 35.37 37.60
C ASP A 28 -48.85 34.80 37.63
N THR A 29 -48.73 33.54 37.29
CA THR A 29 -47.40 32.89 37.11
C THR A 29 -46.78 33.30 35.79
N VAL A 30 -45.44 33.47 35.80
CA VAL A 30 -44.61 33.62 34.60
C VAL A 30 -43.60 32.51 34.57
N ASP A 31 -43.47 31.86 33.44
CA ASP A 31 -42.51 30.77 33.21
C ASP A 31 -41.23 31.31 32.56
N ILE A 32 -40.09 30.94 33.12
CA ILE A 32 -38.76 31.14 32.55
C ILE A 32 -38.23 29.78 32.19
N THR A 33 -37.98 29.56 30.88
CA THR A 33 -37.33 28.36 30.40
C THR A 33 -35.82 28.58 30.28
N VAL A 34 -35.04 27.80 31.01
CA VAL A 34 -33.59 27.74 30.91
C VAL A 34 -33.24 26.51 30.09
N VAL A 35 -32.54 26.67 28.96
CA VAL A 35 -32.14 25.58 28.07
C VAL A 35 -30.70 25.21 28.29
N ALA A 36 -30.36 23.93 28.06
CA ALA A 36 -28.99 23.48 28.07
C ALA A 36 -28.19 24.08 26.92
N PRO A 37 -26.88 24.31 27.07
CA PRO A 37 -26.05 24.77 25.98
C PRO A 37 -26.03 23.72 24.87
N ILE A 38 -25.65 24.14 23.65
CA ILE A 38 -25.47 23.24 22.51
C ILE A 38 -24.33 22.26 22.81
N GLU A 39 -24.61 20.98 22.69
CA GLU A 39 -23.60 19.91 22.69
C GLU A 39 -23.41 19.41 21.26
N THR A 40 -22.14 19.14 20.87
CA THR A 40 -21.77 18.79 19.52
C THR A 40 -21.01 17.47 19.47
N THR A 41 -21.16 16.75 18.36
CA THR A 41 -20.36 15.56 18.04
C THR A 41 -19.84 15.67 16.61
N ASN A 42 -18.56 15.39 16.41
CA ASN A 42 -17.86 15.46 15.14
C ASN A 42 -17.71 14.08 14.48
N THR A 43 -18.07 13.96 13.19
CA THR A 43 -17.92 12.72 12.44
C THR A 43 -17.48 12.99 10.99
N PRO A 44 -16.38 12.37 10.51
CA PRO A 44 -15.29 11.80 11.32
C PRO A 44 -14.47 12.90 12.00
N SER A 45 -13.98 12.67 13.22
CA SER A 45 -13.18 13.68 13.93
C SER A 45 -11.73 13.75 13.39
N VAL A 46 -11.19 12.63 12.92
CA VAL A 46 -9.87 12.52 12.31
C VAL A 46 -9.95 11.60 11.09
N GLN A 47 -9.30 11.97 10.00
CA GLN A 47 -9.14 11.13 8.81
C GLN A 47 -7.71 11.21 8.30
N ASP A 48 -7.16 10.07 7.87
CA ASP A 48 -5.90 9.99 7.13
C ASP A 48 -6.23 9.76 5.66
N ILE A 49 -5.70 10.61 4.78
CA ILE A 49 -5.87 10.50 3.33
C ILE A 49 -4.52 10.50 2.63
N CYS A 50 -4.45 9.87 1.47
CA CYS A 50 -3.24 9.86 0.63
C CYS A 50 -3.03 11.23 -0.03
N VAL A 51 -1.81 11.53 -0.46
CA VAL A 51 -1.54 12.70 -1.31
C VAL A 51 -2.46 12.67 -2.54
N GLY A 52 -3.11 13.80 -2.83
CA GLY A 52 -4.11 13.90 -3.90
C GLY A 52 -5.47 13.26 -3.59
N GLY A 53 -5.64 12.69 -2.39
CA GLY A 53 -6.88 12.07 -1.95
C GLY A 53 -7.99 13.08 -1.66
N THR A 54 -9.21 12.56 -1.53
CA THR A 54 -10.40 13.34 -1.20
C THR A 54 -10.87 12.93 0.20
N PRO A 55 -11.04 13.88 1.14
CA PRO A 55 -11.57 13.57 2.45
C PRO A 55 -13.05 13.21 2.40
N GLU A 56 -13.49 12.47 3.40
CA GLU A 56 -14.92 12.28 3.67
C GLU A 56 -15.55 13.59 4.13
N GLU A 57 -16.86 13.67 3.97
CA GLU A 57 -17.65 14.80 4.43
C GLU A 57 -17.53 14.95 5.95
N LEU A 58 -17.26 16.15 6.42
CA LEU A 58 -17.25 16.52 7.83
C LEU A 58 -18.67 16.81 8.27
N ILE A 59 -19.14 16.17 9.34
CA ILE A 59 -20.52 16.30 9.83
C ILE A 59 -20.48 16.68 11.29
N VAL A 60 -21.20 17.77 11.66
CA VAL A 60 -21.49 18.07 13.04
C VAL A 60 -22.92 17.68 13.36
N THR A 61 -23.10 17.01 14.50
CA THR A 61 -24.42 16.73 15.06
C THR A 61 -24.56 17.51 16.36
N ASN A 62 -25.63 18.23 16.50
CA ASN A 62 -25.99 18.92 17.75
C ASN A 62 -27.22 18.24 18.41
N THR A 63 -27.21 18.15 19.73
CA THR A 63 -28.24 17.42 20.49
C THR A 63 -29.19 18.34 21.26
N THR A 64 -28.84 19.59 21.41
CA THR A 64 -29.56 20.58 22.20
C THR A 64 -29.64 21.89 21.43
N GLY A 65 -30.52 22.78 21.86
CA GLY A 65 -30.79 24.10 21.28
C GLY A 65 -32.25 24.47 21.47
N ALA A 66 -32.55 25.75 21.58
CA ALA A 66 -33.91 26.26 21.85
C ALA A 66 -34.52 27.03 20.68
N GLY A 67 -33.69 27.56 19.80
CA GLY A 67 -34.11 28.39 18.67
C GLY A 67 -33.76 27.75 17.31
N ASN A 68 -33.59 28.61 16.30
CA ASN A 68 -33.12 28.18 15.00
C ASN A 68 -31.60 28.07 15.00
N ILE A 69 -31.10 26.88 14.63
CA ILE A 69 -29.70 26.60 14.59
C ILE A 69 -29.13 26.99 13.23
N SER A 70 -28.00 27.69 13.24
CA SER A 70 -27.22 28.02 12.06
C SER A 70 -25.76 27.61 12.23
N TYR A 71 -25.04 27.43 11.10
CA TYR A 71 -23.68 26.91 11.05
C TYR A 71 -22.80 27.84 10.24
N GLN A 72 -21.52 27.94 10.63
CA GLN A 72 -20.49 28.58 9.83
C GLN A 72 -19.17 27.82 10.02
N TRP A 73 -18.62 27.27 8.92
CA TRP A 73 -17.35 26.55 8.93
C TRP A 73 -16.15 27.48 8.80
N PHE A 74 -15.08 27.06 9.45
CA PHE A 74 -13.78 27.72 9.46
C PHE A 74 -12.67 26.71 9.18
N SER A 75 -11.61 27.17 8.49
CA SER A 75 -10.33 26.45 8.40
C SER A 75 -9.31 27.06 9.34
N ASN A 76 -8.35 26.26 9.82
CA ASN A 76 -7.29 26.76 10.68
C ASN A 76 -5.92 26.15 10.27
N THR A 77 -4.84 26.84 10.60
CA THR A 77 -3.47 26.36 10.41
C THR A 77 -2.92 25.62 11.62
N THR A 78 -3.65 25.65 12.73
CA THR A 78 -3.30 25.00 14.00
C THR A 78 -4.50 24.19 14.52
N ASN A 79 -4.22 23.18 15.34
CA ASN A 79 -5.25 22.36 15.99
C ASN A 79 -5.97 23.17 17.08
N ASN A 80 -6.84 24.06 16.63
CA ASN A 80 -7.54 25.02 17.48
C ASN A 80 -8.88 25.40 16.81
N ASN A 81 -9.93 25.52 17.62
CA ASN A 81 -11.28 25.91 17.17
C ASN A 81 -11.60 27.40 17.40
N THR A 82 -10.57 28.23 17.47
CA THR A 82 -10.69 29.70 17.61
C THR A 82 -9.80 30.40 16.59
N ALA A 83 -10.17 31.63 16.20
CA ALA A 83 -9.39 32.49 15.31
C ALA A 83 -9.07 31.87 13.92
N GLY A 84 -9.86 30.92 13.46
CA GLY A 84 -9.75 30.35 12.10
C GLY A 84 -10.20 31.30 11.02
N THR A 85 -9.94 30.93 9.77
CA THR A 85 -10.39 31.65 8.58
C THR A 85 -11.78 31.17 8.19
N LEU A 86 -12.74 32.08 8.10
CA LEU A 86 -14.10 31.80 7.65
C LEU A 86 -14.11 31.20 6.24
N ILE A 87 -14.89 30.13 6.03
CA ILE A 87 -15.10 29.51 4.73
C ILE A 87 -16.42 30.06 4.16
N PRO A 88 -16.36 30.90 3.11
CA PRO A 88 -17.55 31.51 2.55
C PRO A 88 -18.56 30.48 2.01
N GLY A 89 -19.83 30.60 2.39
CA GLY A 89 -20.90 29.74 1.90
C GLY A 89 -20.98 28.35 2.57
N ALA A 90 -20.06 27.98 3.45
CA ALA A 90 -20.11 26.72 4.21
C ALA A 90 -21.00 26.95 5.47
N VAL A 91 -22.30 26.85 5.27
CA VAL A 91 -23.33 27.20 6.28
C VAL A 91 -24.28 26.04 6.62
N ASN A 92 -23.92 24.83 6.23
CA ASN A 92 -24.69 23.62 6.56
C ASN A 92 -24.04 22.85 7.72
N ALA A 93 -24.80 21.91 8.31
CA ALA A 93 -24.26 21.01 9.33
C ALA A 93 -23.16 20.08 8.82
N ASN A 94 -23.01 19.97 7.50
CA ASN A 94 -21.99 19.17 6.82
C ASN A 94 -21.15 20.05 5.90
N TYR A 95 -19.90 19.66 5.71
CA TYR A 95 -18.94 20.34 4.84
C TYR A 95 -17.93 19.36 4.26
N THR A 96 -17.74 19.38 2.95
CA THR A 96 -16.67 18.64 2.29
C THR A 96 -15.59 19.63 1.89
N PRO A 97 -14.40 19.58 2.52
CA PRO A 97 -13.27 20.43 2.13
C PRO A 97 -12.87 20.17 0.67
N PRO A 98 -12.72 21.23 -0.15
CA PRO A 98 -12.35 21.06 -1.56
C PRO A 98 -10.89 20.59 -1.68
N GLY A 99 -10.65 19.54 -2.51
CA GLY A 99 -9.30 19.11 -2.91
C GLY A 99 -8.72 19.97 -4.03
N PRO A 100 -7.53 19.60 -4.54
CA PRO A 100 -6.76 18.43 -4.12
C PRO A 100 -5.91 18.69 -2.86
N PHE A 101 -5.67 17.62 -2.09
CA PHE A 101 -4.77 17.64 -0.93
C PHE A 101 -3.40 17.10 -1.33
N ASP A 102 -2.62 17.90 -2.08
CA ASP A 102 -1.35 17.49 -2.70
C ASP A 102 -0.13 17.63 -1.80
N THR A 103 -0.29 18.18 -0.60
CA THR A 103 0.81 18.44 0.33
C THR A 103 0.63 17.65 1.62
N VAL A 104 1.65 16.87 1.99
CA VAL A 104 1.70 16.14 3.27
C VAL A 104 1.61 17.13 4.42
N GLY A 105 0.70 16.86 5.37
CA GLY A 105 0.49 17.71 6.54
C GLY A 105 -0.90 17.54 7.12
N SER A 106 -1.19 18.29 8.18
CA SER A 106 -2.51 18.27 8.83
C SER A 106 -3.27 19.56 8.52
N PHE A 107 -4.53 19.40 8.18
CA PHE A 107 -5.49 20.47 7.90
C PHE A 107 -6.57 20.43 8.96
N TYR A 108 -6.94 21.58 9.48
CA TYR A 108 -7.85 21.71 10.61
C TYR A 108 -9.09 22.48 10.22
N TYR A 109 -10.24 21.97 10.62
CA TYR A 109 -11.53 22.60 10.38
C TYR A 109 -12.35 22.58 11.67
N TYR A 110 -13.22 23.54 11.84
CA TYR A 110 -14.23 23.54 12.88
C TYR A 110 -15.47 24.32 12.40
N VAL A 111 -16.58 24.09 13.03
CA VAL A 111 -17.84 24.81 12.76
C VAL A 111 -18.27 25.55 14.00
N VAL A 112 -18.70 26.79 13.83
CA VAL A 112 -19.37 27.54 14.87
C VAL A 112 -20.89 27.37 14.68
N ILE A 113 -21.58 26.99 15.75
CA ILE A 113 -22.98 26.72 15.78
C ILE A 113 -23.63 27.85 16.58
N SER A 114 -24.57 28.54 15.95
CA SER A 114 -25.29 29.66 16.57
C SER A 114 -26.77 29.27 16.77
N ASP A 115 -27.31 29.61 17.93
CA ASP A 115 -28.72 29.46 18.28
C ASP A 115 -29.32 30.88 18.44
N ASP A 116 -30.40 31.17 17.72
CA ASP A 116 -31.03 32.49 17.76
C ASP A 116 -31.92 32.72 18.99
N ALA A 117 -32.02 31.73 19.89
CA ALA A 117 -32.74 31.91 21.14
C ALA A 117 -32.01 32.90 22.06
N ALA A 118 -32.79 33.77 22.70
CA ALA A 118 -32.26 34.84 23.56
C ALA A 118 -31.42 34.28 24.72
N GLY A 119 -30.18 34.75 24.83
CA GLY A 119 -29.23 34.34 25.89
C GLY A 119 -28.41 33.12 25.59
N CYS A 120 -28.54 32.51 24.41
CA CYS A 120 -27.65 31.46 23.92
C CYS A 120 -26.42 32.08 23.30
N PHE A 121 -25.30 31.37 23.38
CA PHE A 121 -24.00 31.77 22.85
C PHE A 121 -23.61 30.85 21.69
N ASP A 122 -22.78 31.38 20.78
CA ASP A 122 -22.14 30.61 19.73
C ASP A 122 -21.21 29.54 20.33
N VAL A 123 -21.33 28.31 19.85
CA VAL A 123 -20.54 27.18 20.32
C VAL A 123 -19.68 26.66 19.18
N PRO A 124 -18.35 26.74 19.27
CA PRO A 124 -17.47 26.07 18.32
C PRO A 124 -17.47 24.56 18.59
N SER A 125 -17.48 23.77 17.54
CA SER A 125 -17.25 22.32 17.63
C SER A 125 -15.83 22.01 18.05
N ASP A 126 -15.52 20.76 18.38
CA ASP A 126 -14.16 20.25 18.37
C ASP A 126 -13.54 20.37 16.98
N VAL A 127 -12.22 20.25 16.90
CA VAL A 127 -11.49 20.35 15.62
C VAL A 127 -11.61 19.04 14.84
N TYR A 128 -11.93 19.14 13.56
CA TYR A 128 -11.78 18.07 12.59
C TYR A 128 -10.36 18.11 12.04
N ILE A 129 -9.72 16.96 11.95
CA ILE A 129 -8.33 16.84 11.49
C ILE A 129 -8.29 15.98 10.23
N ILE A 130 -7.75 16.52 9.15
CA ILE A 130 -7.44 15.77 7.93
C ILE A 130 -5.92 15.71 7.82
N ASN A 131 -5.36 14.52 7.98
CA ASN A 131 -3.94 14.27 7.80
C ASN A 131 -3.71 13.77 6.38
N VAL A 132 -2.98 14.53 5.59
CA VAL A 132 -2.48 14.10 4.29
C VAL A 132 -1.16 13.38 4.51
N VAL A 133 -1.13 12.09 4.18
CA VAL A 133 0.03 11.23 4.40
C VAL A 133 0.71 10.88 3.08
N ALA A 134 2.03 10.72 3.11
CA ALA A 134 2.78 10.29 1.93
C ALA A 134 2.38 8.86 1.53
N ASP A 135 2.33 8.60 0.24
CA ASP A 135 2.16 7.24 -0.26
C ASP A 135 3.35 6.36 0.14
N PRO A 136 3.12 5.09 0.45
CA PRO A 136 4.21 4.15 0.69
C PRO A 136 5.00 3.94 -0.60
N THR A 137 6.25 3.48 -0.46
CA THR A 137 7.08 3.03 -1.58
C THR A 137 7.37 1.54 -1.43
N VAL A 138 7.68 0.86 -2.55
CA VAL A 138 8.02 -0.57 -2.53
C VAL A 138 9.13 -0.88 -3.51
N THR A 139 10.10 -1.69 -3.08
CA THR A 139 11.16 -2.25 -3.91
C THR A 139 11.02 -3.77 -3.99
N ILE A 140 11.54 -4.37 -5.06
CA ILE A 140 11.62 -5.82 -5.24
C ILE A 140 13.09 -6.24 -5.25
N ASP A 141 13.40 -7.31 -4.54
CA ASP A 141 14.71 -7.98 -4.56
C ASP A 141 14.53 -9.45 -4.98
N PRO A 142 15.34 -9.97 -5.93
CA PRO A 142 16.38 -9.29 -6.71
C PRO A 142 15.83 -8.30 -7.72
N ILE A 143 16.61 -7.24 -8.03
CA ILE A 143 16.15 -6.09 -8.87
C ILE A 143 15.97 -6.48 -10.34
N GLY A 144 16.65 -7.54 -10.83
CA GLY A 144 16.63 -7.92 -12.25
C GLY A 144 17.45 -7.00 -13.18
N PRO A 145 17.54 -7.29 -14.50
CA PRO A 145 16.83 -8.38 -15.17
C PRO A 145 17.33 -9.76 -14.77
N LEU A 146 16.44 -10.72 -14.65
CA LEU A 146 16.74 -12.11 -14.29
C LEU A 146 16.57 -12.99 -15.53
N THR A 147 17.46 -13.97 -15.69
CA THR A 147 17.39 -14.91 -16.82
C THR A 147 17.54 -16.33 -16.31
N TYR A 148 16.61 -17.21 -16.68
CA TYR A 148 16.61 -18.62 -16.29
C TYR A 148 16.42 -19.49 -17.52
N CYS A 149 16.96 -20.72 -17.46
CA CYS A 149 16.57 -21.73 -18.41
C CYS A 149 15.15 -22.24 -18.13
N GLN A 150 14.48 -22.72 -19.16
CA GLN A 150 13.17 -23.37 -19.02
C GLN A 150 13.23 -24.51 -18.01
N ASN A 151 12.26 -24.59 -17.11
CA ASN A 151 12.17 -25.53 -15.99
C ASN A 151 13.27 -25.38 -14.90
N ALA A 152 14.08 -24.34 -14.93
CA ALA A 152 14.99 -24.04 -13.82
C ALA A 152 14.23 -23.52 -12.60
N THR A 153 14.87 -23.59 -11.42
CA THR A 153 14.35 -23.00 -10.20
C THR A 153 14.69 -21.52 -10.18
N PRO A 154 13.71 -20.60 -10.22
CA PRO A 154 13.96 -19.18 -10.20
C PRO A 154 14.17 -18.67 -8.76
N ASP A 155 14.76 -17.49 -8.64
CA ASP A 155 14.80 -16.77 -7.38
C ASP A 155 13.40 -16.30 -6.99
N THR A 156 13.14 -16.26 -5.69
CA THR A 156 11.93 -15.69 -5.13
C THR A 156 12.04 -14.17 -5.08
N LEU A 157 11.11 -13.47 -5.70
CA LEU A 157 10.99 -12.04 -5.63
C LEU A 157 10.44 -11.64 -4.27
N THR A 158 11.08 -10.71 -3.57
CA THR A 158 10.68 -10.21 -2.25
C THR A 158 10.36 -8.73 -2.32
N ALA A 159 9.13 -8.37 -1.96
CA ALA A 159 8.69 -6.99 -1.87
C ALA A 159 9.03 -6.40 -0.50
N THR A 160 9.71 -5.25 -0.49
CA THR A 160 10.08 -4.50 0.71
C THR A 160 9.41 -3.14 0.67
N PRO A 161 8.31 -2.94 1.42
CA PRO A 161 7.63 -1.65 1.54
C PRO A 161 8.39 -0.71 2.48
N ASN A 162 8.22 0.60 2.25
CA ASN A 162 8.78 1.66 3.08
C ASN A 162 7.87 2.89 3.09
N GLY A 163 7.78 3.60 4.22
CA GLY A 163 7.05 4.85 4.36
C GLY A 163 5.54 4.68 4.54
N GLY A 164 4.79 5.77 4.37
CA GLY A 164 3.35 5.83 4.67
C GLY A 164 3.04 5.89 6.17
N VAL A 165 1.83 5.51 6.57
CA VAL A 165 1.35 5.48 7.96
C VAL A 165 1.22 4.05 8.47
N GLY A 166 1.96 3.69 9.51
CA GLY A 166 1.98 2.33 10.07
C GLY A 166 2.92 1.39 9.34
N THR A 167 2.91 0.12 9.72
CA THR A 167 3.87 -0.90 9.25
C THR A 167 3.20 -2.13 8.65
N THR A 168 1.87 -2.11 8.49
CA THR A 168 1.11 -3.24 7.96
C THR A 168 0.67 -2.94 6.52
N TYR A 169 1.01 -3.86 5.60
CA TYR A 169 0.74 -3.71 4.18
C TYR A 169 0.04 -4.97 3.64
N GLY A 170 -0.94 -4.76 2.77
CA GLY A 170 -1.43 -5.78 1.84
C GLY A 170 -0.58 -5.79 0.58
N TYR A 171 -0.51 -6.95 -0.08
CA TYR A 171 0.26 -7.15 -1.32
C TYR A 171 -0.65 -7.74 -2.38
N GLN A 172 -0.41 -7.38 -3.63
CA GLN A 172 -0.98 -8.03 -4.81
C GLN A 172 0.03 -7.99 -5.95
N TRP A 173 0.41 -9.20 -6.45
CA TRP A 173 1.33 -9.31 -7.56
C TRP A 173 0.60 -9.28 -8.91
N TYR A 174 1.30 -8.75 -9.89
CA TYR A 174 0.86 -8.62 -11.28
C TYR A 174 1.97 -9.05 -12.23
N SER A 175 1.56 -9.51 -13.43
CA SER A 175 2.45 -9.73 -14.57
C SER A 175 2.11 -8.80 -15.73
N ASN A 176 3.10 -8.46 -16.55
CA ASN A 176 2.92 -7.66 -17.75
C ASN A 176 3.83 -8.18 -18.86
N THR A 177 3.44 -7.98 -20.11
CA THR A 177 4.26 -8.27 -21.30
C THR A 177 5.18 -7.11 -21.69
N THR A 178 5.01 -5.94 -21.05
CA THR A 178 5.82 -4.75 -21.26
C THR A 178 6.42 -4.27 -19.93
N ASN A 179 7.54 -3.54 -19.98
CA ASN A 179 8.18 -2.94 -18.81
C ASN A 179 7.35 -1.76 -18.27
N SER A 180 6.20 -2.08 -17.69
CA SER A 180 5.27 -1.11 -17.14
C SER A 180 4.54 -1.69 -15.93
N ASN A 181 4.37 -0.88 -14.89
CA ASN A 181 3.52 -1.19 -13.72
C ASN A 181 2.10 -0.59 -13.88
N VAL A 182 1.77 -0.08 -15.06
CA VAL A 182 0.43 0.40 -15.41
C VAL A 182 -0.28 -0.70 -16.21
N GLY A 183 -1.49 -1.04 -15.81
CA GLY A 183 -2.20 -2.19 -16.37
C GLY A 183 -1.61 -3.51 -15.85
N GLY A 184 -1.46 -4.49 -16.72
CA GLY A 184 -0.97 -5.83 -16.38
C GLY A 184 -2.09 -6.78 -15.94
N THR A 185 -1.73 -8.05 -15.80
CA THR A 185 -2.63 -9.14 -15.39
C THR A 185 -2.43 -9.42 -13.91
N LEU A 186 -3.52 -9.39 -13.16
CA LEU A 186 -3.53 -9.75 -11.75
C LEU A 186 -3.18 -11.24 -11.59
N LEU A 187 -2.24 -11.55 -10.71
CA LEU A 187 -1.90 -12.92 -10.33
C LEU A 187 -2.78 -13.33 -9.15
N THR A 188 -3.81 -14.10 -9.46
CA THR A 188 -4.83 -14.49 -8.47
C THR A 188 -4.23 -15.31 -7.33
N GLY A 189 -4.44 -14.86 -6.10
CA GLY A 189 -3.93 -15.52 -4.89
C GLY A 189 -2.50 -15.13 -4.49
N GLU A 190 -1.77 -14.40 -5.32
CA GLU A 190 -0.42 -13.94 -5.01
C GLU A 190 -0.48 -12.64 -4.17
N THR A 191 -0.75 -12.81 -2.87
CA THR A 191 -0.97 -11.73 -1.90
C THR A 191 0.06 -11.71 -0.77
N ASN A 192 1.15 -12.45 -0.91
CA ASN A 192 2.25 -12.45 0.05
C ASN A 192 3.30 -11.39 -0.31
N SER A 193 4.17 -11.04 0.63
CA SER A 193 5.34 -10.19 0.38
C SER A 193 6.37 -10.84 -0.56
N THR A 194 6.22 -12.13 -0.84
CA THR A 194 7.11 -12.90 -1.72
C THR A 194 6.33 -13.55 -2.86
N PHE A 195 6.96 -13.68 -4.02
CA PHE A 195 6.41 -14.33 -5.20
C PHE A 195 7.50 -15.07 -5.95
N THR A 196 7.25 -16.30 -6.39
CA THR A 196 8.19 -17.09 -7.18
C THR A 196 7.67 -17.22 -8.62
N PRO A 197 8.38 -16.64 -9.62
CA PRO A 197 7.95 -16.69 -11.02
C PRO A 197 7.93 -18.13 -11.56
N ALA A 198 7.05 -18.41 -12.52
CA ALA A 198 7.08 -19.67 -13.25
C ALA A 198 8.14 -19.63 -14.36
N THR A 199 8.80 -20.78 -14.64
CA THR A 199 9.83 -20.92 -15.66
C THR A 199 9.43 -21.86 -16.81
N LEU A 200 8.13 -22.09 -17.02
CA LEU A 200 7.63 -23.08 -17.98
C LEU A 200 7.61 -22.57 -19.43
N VAL A 201 7.38 -21.28 -19.64
CA VAL A 201 7.19 -20.69 -20.97
C VAL A 201 8.39 -19.83 -21.32
N VAL A 202 8.92 -20.02 -22.55
CA VAL A 202 10.07 -19.26 -23.08
C VAL A 202 9.58 -17.89 -23.54
N GLU A 203 9.72 -16.90 -22.66
CA GLU A 203 9.32 -15.51 -22.90
C GLU A 203 9.97 -14.57 -21.87
N THR A 204 9.80 -13.27 -22.07
CA THR A 204 10.12 -12.27 -21.05
C THR A 204 8.81 -11.75 -20.43
N THR A 205 8.68 -11.92 -19.12
CA THR A 205 7.55 -11.42 -18.34
C THR A 205 8.05 -10.39 -17.33
N TYR A 206 7.30 -9.33 -17.15
CA TYR A 206 7.58 -8.27 -16.18
C TYR A 206 6.66 -8.41 -14.98
N TYR A 207 7.23 -8.58 -13.79
CA TYR A 207 6.48 -8.72 -12.55
C TYR A 207 6.59 -7.47 -11.71
N PHE A 208 5.48 -7.03 -11.14
CA PHE A 208 5.44 -5.94 -10.18
C PHE A 208 4.42 -6.24 -9.08
N VAL A 209 4.58 -5.57 -7.96
CA VAL A 209 3.69 -5.69 -6.82
C VAL A 209 3.03 -4.35 -6.51
N GLU A 210 1.74 -4.38 -6.23
CA GLU A 210 1.01 -3.29 -5.60
C GLU A 210 0.96 -3.55 -4.11
N ILE A 211 1.34 -2.56 -3.32
CA ILE A 211 1.17 -2.56 -1.87
C ILE A 211 0.05 -1.60 -1.49
N THR A 212 -0.74 -1.98 -0.50
CA THR A 212 -1.77 -1.12 0.09
C THR A 212 -1.54 -1.06 1.58
N GLN A 213 -1.41 0.14 2.12
CA GLN A 213 -1.23 0.34 3.54
C GLN A 213 -2.56 0.19 4.28
N THR A 214 -2.61 -0.68 5.29
CA THR A 214 -3.86 -1.03 5.97
C THR A 214 -4.44 0.16 6.76
N ALA A 215 -3.60 1.02 7.31
CA ALA A 215 -4.04 2.13 8.16
C ALA A 215 -4.67 3.28 7.38
N SER A 216 -4.07 3.67 6.23
CA SER A 216 -4.51 4.82 5.42
C SER A 216 -5.22 4.44 4.14
N GLY A 217 -5.12 3.19 3.69
CA GLY A 217 -5.58 2.76 2.36
C GLY A 217 -4.69 3.23 1.21
N CYS A 218 -3.60 3.96 1.49
CA CYS A 218 -2.69 4.44 0.45
C CYS A 218 -1.97 3.27 -0.22
N SER A 219 -1.83 3.33 -1.54
CA SER A 219 -1.22 2.26 -2.33
C SER A 219 -0.15 2.79 -3.26
N ASN A 220 0.79 1.91 -3.60
CA ASN A 220 1.79 2.20 -4.62
C ASN A 220 2.27 0.91 -5.27
N ARG A 221 2.84 1.03 -6.47
CA ARG A 221 3.36 -0.09 -7.27
C ARG A 221 4.85 -0.01 -7.40
N SER A 222 5.51 -1.17 -7.35
CA SER A 222 6.94 -1.28 -7.59
C SER A 222 7.30 -0.99 -9.05
N ILE A 223 8.58 -0.73 -9.28
CA ILE A 223 9.18 -0.86 -10.61
C ILE A 223 9.11 -2.34 -11.01
N PRO A 224 8.78 -2.67 -12.29
CA PRO A 224 8.73 -4.05 -12.73
C PRO A 224 10.11 -4.72 -12.79
N VAL A 225 10.15 -6.00 -12.43
CA VAL A 225 11.31 -6.88 -12.59
C VAL A 225 11.13 -7.72 -13.84
N ALA A 226 12.05 -7.64 -14.79
CA ALA A 226 12.07 -8.49 -15.97
C ALA A 226 12.59 -9.88 -15.63
N VAL A 227 11.81 -10.91 -15.96
CA VAL A 227 12.19 -12.32 -15.86
C VAL A 227 12.11 -12.93 -17.25
N THR A 228 13.26 -13.32 -17.79
CA THR A 228 13.38 -13.91 -19.12
C THR A 228 13.65 -15.42 -19.01
N ILE A 229 12.82 -16.22 -19.63
CA ILE A 229 12.99 -17.65 -19.72
C ILE A 229 13.54 -17.98 -21.10
N THR A 230 14.67 -18.70 -21.15
CA THR A 230 15.33 -19.14 -22.37
C THR A 230 15.27 -20.66 -22.50
N LEU A 231 15.44 -21.16 -23.72
CA LEU A 231 15.58 -22.60 -23.91
C LEU A 231 16.83 -23.10 -23.15
N GLY A 232 16.69 -24.26 -22.51
CA GLY A 232 17.83 -24.95 -21.92
C GLY A 232 18.85 -25.40 -22.98
N PRO A 233 20.09 -25.68 -22.57
CA PRO A 233 21.14 -26.15 -23.48
C PRO A 233 20.77 -27.50 -24.10
N SER A 234 21.14 -27.69 -25.37
CA SER A 234 20.90 -28.93 -26.09
C SER A 234 22.11 -29.26 -26.96
N ILE A 235 22.61 -30.49 -26.90
CA ILE A 235 23.70 -30.94 -27.73
C ILE A 235 23.17 -31.15 -29.15
N THR A 236 23.84 -30.53 -30.13
CA THR A 236 23.50 -30.59 -31.55
C THR A 236 24.44 -31.52 -32.33
N THR A 237 25.67 -31.70 -31.84
CA THR A 237 26.65 -32.61 -32.43
C THR A 237 27.29 -33.47 -31.33
N GLN A 238 27.16 -34.78 -31.44
CA GLN A 238 27.75 -35.72 -30.51
C GLN A 238 29.18 -36.03 -30.93
N PRO A 239 30.08 -36.45 -29.98
CA PRO A 239 31.37 -36.98 -30.29
C PRO A 239 31.26 -38.22 -31.24
N VAL A 240 32.13 -38.27 -32.22
CA VAL A 240 32.09 -39.33 -33.23
C VAL A 240 33.02 -40.48 -32.79
N PRO A 241 32.53 -41.75 -32.83
CA PRO A 241 33.37 -42.89 -32.54
C PRO A 241 34.45 -43.10 -33.65
N ASP A 242 35.63 -43.54 -33.26
CA ASP A 242 36.73 -43.85 -34.17
C ASP A 242 37.42 -45.18 -33.78
N ALA A 243 38.17 -45.81 -34.71
CA ALA A 243 38.89 -46.99 -34.47
C ALA A 243 40.33 -46.88 -35.09
N VAL A 244 41.33 -46.92 -34.23
CA VAL A 244 42.70 -46.70 -34.61
C VAL A 244 43.62 -47.84 -34.11
N CYS A 245 44.76 -48.01 -34.73
CA CYS A 245 45.81 -48.89 -34.21
C CYS A 245 46.45 -48.30 -32.96
N ILE A 246 47.07 -49.13 -32.12
CA ILE A 246 47.84 -48.66 -30.96
C ILE A 246 48.90 -47.65 -31.45
N ASN A 247 48.99 -46.50 -30.73
CA ASN A 247 49.76 -45.30 -31.03
C ASN A 247 49.42 -44.64 -32.39
N GLY A 248 48.23 -44.94 -32.96
CA GLY A 248 47.72 -44.25 -34.12
C GLY A 248 47.12 -42.91 -33.71
N THR A 249 46.85 -42.01 -34.67
CA THR A 249 46.21 -40.72 -34.44
C THR A 249 44.73 -40.83 -34.64
N THR A 250 43.96 -40.34 -33.71
CA THR A 250 42.50 -40.14 -33.82
C THR A 250 42.16 -38.63 -33.74
N PRO A 251 41.11 -38.18 -34.38
CA PRO A 251 40.63 -36.82 -34.15
C PRO A 251 40.25 -36.62 -32.67
N ASP A 252 40.40 -35.39 -32.18
CA ASP A 252 39.90 -35.01 -30.88
C ASP A 252 38.38 -35.19 -30.81
N LEU A 253 37.92 -35.77 -29.73
CA LEU A 253 36.48 -35.78 -29.42
C LEU A 253 35.97 -34.35 -29.27
N SER A 254 34.90 -34.02 -29.93
CA SER A 254 34.28 -32.67 -29.89
C SER A 254 32.78 -32.75 -29.76
N VAL A 255 32.20 -31.72 -29.25
CA VAL A 255 30.74 -31.56 -29.05
C VAL A 255 30.32 -30.19 -29.50
N ALA A 256 29.17 -30.08 -30.12
CA ALA A 256 28.51 -28.79 -30.34
C ALA A 256 27.17 -28.75 -29.62
N TYR A 257 26.79 -27.57 -29.15
CA TYR A 257 25.54 -27.35 -28.46
C TYR A 257 24.91 -26.03 -28.91
N ILE A 258 23.63 -25.87 -28.64
CA ILE A 258 22.85 -24.61 -28.79
C ILE A 258 22.19 -24.29 -27.48
N ASN A 259 21.84 -23.03 -27.32
CA ASN A 259 21.21 -22.46 -26.12
C ASN A 259 22.11 -22.59 -24.87
N GLY A 260 21.59 -22.29 -23.72
CA GLY A 260 22.29 -22.14 -22.46
C GLY A 260 22.66 -20.70 -22.18
N THR A 261 22.68 -20.33 -20.92
CA THR A 261 23.05 -19.00 -20.44
C THR A 261 24.31 -19.08 -19.59
N GLY A 262 25.17 -18.07 -19.67
CA GLY A 262 26.41 -18.03 -18.92
C GLY A 262 27.60 -18.60 -19.66
N THR A 263 28.72 -18.82 -18.93
CA THR A 263 29.96 -19.34 -19.49
C THR A 263 29.96 -20.88 -19.42
N PRO A 264 30.19 -21.61 -20.57
CA PRO A 264 30.24 -23.05 -20.55
C PRO A 264 31.55 -23.55 -19.92
N SER A 265 31.44 -24.63 -19.16
CA SER A 265 32.57 -25.47 -18.72
C SER A 265 32.35 -26.90 -19.20
N TYR A 266 33.43 -27.62 -19.44
CA TYR A 266 33.40 -28.98 -19.99
C TYR A 266 34.09 -29.92 -19.01
N GLU A 267 33.52 -31.12 -18.86
CA GLU A 267 34.13 -32.22 -18.11
C GLU A 267 33.95 -33.51 -18.90
N TRP A 268 35.06 -34.05 -19.44
CA TRP A 268 35.09 -35.34 -20.14
C TRP A 268 35.35 -36.47 -19.15
N PHE A 269 34.58 -37.53 -19.28
CA PHE A 269 34.67 -38.70 -18.42
C PHE A 269 34.91 -39.99 -19.24
N LEU A 270 35.69 -40.90 -18.69
CA LEU A 270 35.79 -42.27 -19.18
C LEU A 270 34.77 -43.14 -18.42
N THR A 271 33.86 -43.77 -19.15
CA THR A 271 32.85 -44.65 -18.55
C THR A 271 33.50 -45.86 -17.87
N PRO A 272 33.10 -46.26 -16.63
CA PRO A 272 31.91 -45.78 -15.88
C PRO A 272 32.20 -44.67 -14.85
N ASP A 273 33.37 -44.02 -14.89
CA ASP A 273 33.68 -42.95 -13.92
C ASP A 273 32.78 -41.75 -14.18
N THR A 274 32.23 -41.19 -13.09
CA THR A 274 31.35 -40.01 -13.08
C THR A 274 31.87 -38.91 -12.16
N VAL A 275 33.08 -39.11 -11.58
CA VAL A 275 33.61 -38.20 -10.55
C VAL A 275 34.93 -37.57 -10.98
N ASN A 276 35.80 -38.36 -11.65
CA ASN A 276 37.12 -37.89 -12.03
C ASN A 276 37.15 -37.58 -13.53
N PRO A 277 37.06 -36.32 -13.95
CA PRO A 277 37.13 -35.96 -15.36
C PRO A 277 38.55 -36.23 -15.92
N VAL A 278 38.60 -36.72 -17.14
CA VAL A 278 39.85 -36.96 -17.89
C VAL A 278 40.27 -35.76 -18.72
N GLY A 279 39.40 -34.77 -18.90
CA GLY A 279 39.69 -33.53 -19.63
C GLY A 279 38.66 -32.46 -19.31
N THR A 280 39.03 -31.17 -19.42
CA THR A 280 38.20 -30.02 -19.11
C THR A 280 38.11 -28.98 -20.25
N ASP A 281 38.75 -29.29 -21.40
CA ASP A 281 38.71 -28.43 -22.57
C ASP A 281 37.48 -28.71 -23.46
N PRO A 282 37.10 -27.83 -24.37
CA PRO A 282 35.99 -28.03 -25.32
C PRO A 282 36.15 -29.28 -26.19
N THR A 283 37.41 -29.73 -26.38
CA THR A 283 37.77 -30.96 -27.09
C THR A 283 38.63 -31.86 -26.20
N TYR A 284 38.59 -33.15 -26.44
CA TYR A 284 39.40 -34.11 -25.69
C TYR A 284 40.14 -35.06 -26.63
N PRO A 285 41.50 -35.09 -26.60
CA PRO A 285 42.32 -36.07 -27.34
C PRO A 285 42.37 -37.42 -26.59
N PRO A 286 41.65 -38.45 -27.04
CA PRO A 286 41.65 -39.72 -26.35
C PRO A 286 43.01 -40.44 -26.51
N PRO A 287 43.56 -41.04 -25.44
CA PRO A 287 44.80 -41.82 -25.54
C PRO A 287 44.60 -43.05 -26.38
N THR A 288 45.62 -43.41 -27.18
CA THR A 288 45.65 -44.55 -28.10
C THR A 288 46.73 -45.58 -27.81
N ASP A 289 47.38 -45.48 -26.65
CA ASP A 289 48.57 -46.33 -26.25
C ASP A 289 48.21 -47.72 -25.73
N VAL A 290 46.89 -47.95 -25.45
CA VAL A 290 46.38 -49.22 -24.92
C VAL A 290 45.30 -49.77 -25.83
N ALA A 291 45.37 -51.08 -26.17
CA ALA A 291 44.29 -51.72 -26.91
C ALA A 291 43.06 -51.97 -26.04
N GLY A 292 41.86 -51.60 -26.54
CA GLY A 292 40.63 -51.78 -25.84
C GLY A 292 39.49 -50.96 -26.48
N VAL A 293 38.31 -51.04 -25.89
CA VAL A 293 37.22 -50.19 -26.23
C VAL A 293 36.98 -49.22 -25.06
N PHE A 294 37.13 -47.93 -25.31
CA PHE A 294 36.96 -46.86 -24.32
C PHE A 294 35.80 -46.01 -24.73
N SER A 295 34.88 -45.80 -23.80
CA SER A 295 33.68 -44.98 -24.03
C SER A 295 33.76 -43.67 -23.20
N TYR A 296 33.71 -42.56 -23.91
CA TYR A 296 33.78 -41.22 -23.32
C TYR A 296 32.45 -40.50 -23.43
N TYR A 297 32.17 -39.66 -22.45
CA TYR A 297 31.09 -38.67 -22.52
C TYR A 297 31.54 -37.35 -21.93
N VAL A 298 30.84 -36.28 -22.28
CA VAL A 298 31.12 -34.94 -21.78
C VAL A 298 29.91 -34.38 -21.06
N VAL A 299 30.14 -33.74 -19.94
CA VAL A 299 29.15 -32.89 -19.25
C VAL A 299 29.50 -31.44 -19.55
N ILE A 300 28.52 -30.68 -20.00
CA ILE A 300 28.64 -29.23 -20.24
C ILE A 300 27.78 -28.53 -19.19
N SER A 301 28.42 -27.73 -18.34
CA SER A 301 27.75 -26.93 -17.31
C SER A 301 27.86 -25.45 -17.65
N PHE A 302 26.88 -24.67 -17.28
CA PHE A 302 26.82 -23.23 -17.51
C PHE A 302 26.79 -22.50 -16.16
N SER A 303 27.73 -21.56 -15.99
CA SER A 303 27.80 -20.67 -14.82
C SER A 303 27.43 -19.25 -15.21
N GLY A 304 26.46 -18.64 -14.50
CA GLY A 304 26.04 -17.27 -14.73
C GLY A 304 24.92 -16.90 -13.77
#